data_baa2da9e7945fbf57689d2103b1023e7
#
_entry.id   baa2da9e7945fbf57689d2103b1023e7
#
_cell.length_a   1.000
_cell.length_b   1.000
_cell.length_c   1.000
_cell.angle_alpha   90.00
_cell.angle_beta   90.00
_cell.angle_gamma   90.00
#
_symmetry.space_group_name_H-M   'P 1'
#
loop_
_entity.id
_entity.type
_entity.pdbx_description
1 polymer ?
#
loop_
_entity_poly.entity_id
_entity_poly.type
_entity_poly.pdbx_seq_one_letter_code
_entity_poly.pdbx_strand_id
1 'polypeptide(L)'
;MENEVNRMSKNAKTEKKIKDAINLRFNIIESSYQNFKNNPYSTNHVHRLRVELRKLRALLSFLKPVLNIDIYQYVNSELKAIGLELSKKRDLDTLIEVLEETAIKEGELLSNYADLFGYLEKERLKEADRVGSNRIISSFDLTFTKIQQTLAELVFHLDTNKYIRLENFVVHRFNKKAKNLKKKYKKATKTDYDNVHELRKDAKKVRYAAVGFKNVLPNKIRKKIKKEAKYIQEDLGFRTDYFVVIQLLEQYSQNVCEIELKDSFTELINYFKTN
;
A
#
# COMPACT_ATOMS: atom_id res chain seq x y z
N MET A 1 -8.14 -37.35 -23.99
CA MET A 1 -6.78 -36.86 -24.33
C MET A 1 -6.81 -35.44 -24.90
N GLU A 2 -7.48 -35.15 -25.98
CA GLU A 2 -7.51 -33.80 -26.59
C GLU A 2 -8.03 -32.68 -25.69
N ASN A 3 -9.04 -32.95 -24.87
CA ASN A 3 -9.56 -32.02 -23.86
C ASN A 3 -8.55 -31.72 -22.72
N GLU A 4 -7.70 -32.65 -22.39
CA GLU A 4 -6.73 -32.53 -21.30
C GLU A 4 -5.48 -31.75 -21.74
N VAL A 5 -4.98 -32.01 -22.95
CA VAL A 5 -3.91 -31.24 -23.58
C VAL A 5 -4.31 -29.77 -23.76
N ASN A 6 -5.53 -29.51 -24.22
CA ASN A 6 -6.07 -28.15 -24.36
C ASN A 6 -6.22 -27.44 -23.00
N ARG A 7 -6.58 -28.17 -21.94
CA ARG A 7 -6.65 -27.66 -20.55
C ARG A 7 -5.28 -27.28 -20.03
N MET A 8 -4.27 -28.14 -20.22
CA MET A 8 -2.89 -27.90 -19.80
C MET A 8 -2.30 -26.68 -20.52
N SER A 9 -2.48 -26.56 -21.83
CA SER A 9 -2.04 -25.43 -22.61
C SER A 9 -2.68 -24.09 -22.16
N LYS A 10 -3.97 -24.08 -21.84
CA LYS A 10 -4.66 -22.88 -21.32
C LYS A 10 -4.21 -22.50 -19.91
N ASN A 11 -3.93 -23.48 -19.05
CA ASN A 11 -3.36 -23.21 -17.72
C ASN A 11 -1.96 -22.60 -17.84
N ALA A 12 -1.06 -23.17 -18.65
CA ALA A 12 0.28 -22.64 -18.89
C ALA A 12 0.23 -21.18 -19.40
N LYS A 13 -0.70 -20.87 -20.32
CA LYS A 13 -0.90 -19.50 -20.80
C LYS A 13 -1.36 -18.55 -19.69
N THR A 14 -2.24 -18.99 -18.79
CA THR A 14 -2.71 -18.17 -17.67
C THR A 14 -1.62 -17.98 -16.63
N GLU A 15 -0.86 -19.03 -16.30
CA GLU A 15 0.31 -18.96 -15.41
C GLU A 15 1.33 -17.95 -15.92
N LYS A 16 1.67 -18.01 -17.22
CA LYS A 16 2.56 -17.06 -17.86
C LYS A 16 2.06 -15.62 -17.66
N LYS A 17 0.79 -15.34 -17.95
CA LYS A 17 0.20 -14.01 -17.76
C LYS A 17 0.27 -13.52 -16.31
N ILE A 18 0.13 -14.41 -15.34
CA ILE A 18 0.21 -14.09 -13.91
C ILE A 18 1.68 -13.82 -13.53
N LYS A 19 2.61 -14.66 -13.96
CA LYS A 19 4.06 -14.44 -13.75
C LYS A 19 4.50 -13.12 -14.37
N ASP A 20 4.10 -12.84 -15.61
CA ASP A 20 4.38 -11.57 -16.29
C ASP A 20 3.84 -10.36 -15.50
N ALA A 21 2.64 -10.49 -14.91
CA ALA A 21 2.07 -9.41 -14.09
C ALA A 21 2.83 -9.19 -12.78
N ILE A 22 3.33 -10.26 -12.15
CA ILE A 22 4.17 -10.20 -10.95
C ILE A 22 5.53 -9.58 -11.29
N ASN A 23 6.20 -10.07 -12.34
CA ASN A 23 7.50 -9.57 -12.77
C ASN A 23 7.43 -8.10 -13.18
N LEU A 24 6.42 -7.72 -13.97
CA LEU A 24 6.20 -6.31 -14.31
C LEU A 24 6.07 -5.43 -13.07
N ARG A 25 5.36 -5.93 -12.06
CA ARG A 25 5.19 -5.18 -10.81
C ARG A 25 6.50 -5.09 -10.02
N PHE A 26 7.28 -6.15 -10.01
CA PHE A 26 8.60 -6.15 -9.37
C PHE A 26 9.57 -5.19 -10.07
N ASN A 27 9.64 -5.19 -11.40
CA ASN A 27 10.48 -4.24 -12.15
C ASN A 27 10.09 -2.77 -11.88
N ILE A 28 8.79 -2.49 -11.67
CA ILE A 28 8.35 -1.14 -11.26
C ILE A 28 8.82 -0.82 -9.82
N ILE A 29 8.86 -1.81 -8.93
CA ILE A 29 9.42 -1.63 -7.59
C ILE A 29 10.92 -1.32 -7.69
N GLU A 30 11.69 -2.07 -8.47
CA GLU A 30 13.11 -1.83 -8.67
C GLU A 30 13.38 -0.42 -9.22
N SER A 31 12.65 0.00 -10.25
CA SER A 31 12.75 1.36 -10.79
C SER A 31 12.39 2.43 -9.73
N SER A 32 11.36 2.17 -8.92
CA SER A 32 10.96 3.10 -7.84
C SER A 32 11.99 3.13 -6.71
N TYR A 33 12.63 2.00 -6.45
CA TYR A 33 13.72 1.90 -5.48
C TYR A 33 14.98 2.64 -5.95
N GLN A 34 15.36 2.53 -7.23
CA GLN A 34 16.49 3.30 -7.77
C GLN A 34 16.24 4.81 -7.66
N ASN A 35 15.03 5.27 -7.94
CA ASN A 35 14.67 6.68 -7.75
C ASN A 35 14.78 7.11 -6.28
N PHE A 36 14.33 6.26 -5.34
CA PHE A 36 14.48 6.49 -3.90
C PHE A 36 15.95 6.51 -3.49
N LYS A 37 16.76 5.55 -3.93
CA LYS A 37 18.20 5.47 -3.64
C LYS A 37 18.95 6.71 -4.10
N ASN A 38 18.60 7.24 -5.27
CA ASN A 38 19.20 8.45 -5.82
C ASN A 38 18.79 9.72 -5.07
N ASN A 39 17.59 9.77 -4.52
CA ASN A 39 17.10 10.90 -3.74
C ASN A 39 16.10 10.45 -2.66
N PRO A 40 16.58 10.07 -1.45
CA PRO A 40 15.73 9.65 -0.33
C PRO A 40 14.94 10.82 0.31
N TYR A 41 15.31 12.06 0.01
CA TYR A 41 14.62 13.26 0.50
C TYR A 41 13.29 13.50 -0.22
N SER A 42 13.13 13.00 -1.45
CA SER A 42 11.92 13.18 -2.24
C SER A 42 10.73 12.46 -1.63
N THR A 43 9.70 13.21 -1.26
CA THR A 43 8.41 12.71 -0.76
C THR A 43 7.74 11.78 -1.77
N ASN A 44 7.83 12.12 -3.06
CA ASN A 44 7.27 11.33 -4.15
C ASN A 44 7.95 9.97 -4.32
N HIS A 45 9.28 9.90 -4.15
CA HIS A 45 10.02 8.64 -4.31
C HIS A 45 9.67 7.64 -3.21
N VAL A 46 9.66 8.09 -1.95
CA VAL A 46 9.26 7.27 -0.80
C VAL A 46 7.81 6.80 -0.95
N HIS A 47 6.90 7.73 -1.28
CA HIS A 47 5.50 7.41 -1.50
C HIS A 47 5.31 6.35 -2.60
N ARG A 48 5.92 6.57 -3.77
CA ARG A 48 5.82 5.67 -4.92
C ARG A 48 6.34 4.27 -4.60
N LEU A 49 7.52 4.16 -4.00
CA LEU A 49 8.09 2.88 -3.58
C LEU A 49 7.13 2.13 -2.65
N ARG A 50 6.65 2.77 -1.59
CA ARG A 50 5.69 2.16 -0.65
C ARG A 50 4.38 1.72 -1.32
N VAL A 51 3.89 2.49 -2.29
CA VAL A 51 2.68 2.12 -3.08
C VAL A 51 2.94 0.88 -3.91
N GLU A 52 4.08 0.79 -4.60
CA GLU A 52 4.40 -0.36 -5.46
C GLU A 52 4.64 -1.63 -4.64
N LEU A 53 5.33 -1.55 -3.49
CA LEU A 53 5.46 -2.66 -2.54
C LEU A 53 4.08 -3.19 -2.10
N ARG A 54 3.15 -2.30 -1.76
CA ARG A 54 1.77 -2.67 -1.38
C ARG A 54 1.00 -3.33 -2.53
N LYS A 55 1.21 -2.89 -3.77
CA LYS A 55 0.56 -3.47 -4.96
C LYS A 55 1.03 -4.90 -5.19
N LEU A 56 2.34 -5.18 -5.13
CA LEU A 56 2.86 -6.54 -5.28
C LEU A 56 2.36 -7.45 -4.15
N ARG A 57 2.42 -6.99 -2.90
CA ARG A 57 1.87 -7.73 -1.75
C ARG A 57 0.38 -8.05 -1.91
N ALA A 58 -0.40 -7.14 -2.47
CA ALA A 58 -1.82 -7.37 -2.74
C ALA A 58 -2.03 -8.48 -3.80
N LEU A 59 -1.21 -8.50 -4.88
CA LEU A 59 -1.26 -9.57 -5.88
C LEU A 59 -0.90 -10.93 -5.27
N LEU A 60 0.21 -11.01 -4.53
CA LEU A 60 0.65 -12.25 -3.88
C LEU A 60 -0.39 -12.74 -2.85
N SER A 61 -0.94 -11.86 -2.02
CA SER A 61 -2.01 -12.18 -1.07
C SER A 61 -3.28 -12.69 -1.76
N PHE A 62 -3.56 -12.18 -2.94
CA PHE A 62 -4.66 -12.66 -3.76
C PHE A 62 -4.40 -14.08 -4.27
N LEU A 63 -3.18 -14.42 -4.62
CA LEU A 63 -2.78 -15.73 -5.13
C LEU A 63 -2.41 -16.73 -4.02
N LYS A 64 -2.29 -16.31 -2.77
CA LYS A 64 -1.84 -17.15 -1.64
C LYS A 64 -2.35 -18.60 -1.64
N PRO A 65 -3.64 -18.90 -1.95
CA PRO A 65 -4.12 -20.29 -1.90
C PRO A 65 -3.60 -21.22 -3.01
N VAL A 66 -2.93 -20.66 -4.00
CA VAL A 66 -2.35 -21.41 -5.13
C VAL A 66 -0.85 -21.22 -5.25
N LEU A 67 -0.22 -20.53 -4.29
CA LEU A 67 1.23 -20.36 -4.20
C LEU A 67 1.82 -21.34 -3.19
N ASN A 68 3.10 -21.67 -3.36
CA ASN A 68 3.88 -22.25 -2.27
C ASN A 68 3.85 -21.29 -1.08
N ILE A 69 3.52 -21.83 0.10
CA ILE A 69 3.30 -21.01 1.30
C ILE A 69 4.58 -20.33 1.77
N ASP A 70 5.73 -20.99 1.66
CA ASP A 70 7.02 -20.49 2.13
C ASP A 70 7.48 -19.33 1.24
N ILE A 71 7.38 -19.48 -0.09
CA ILE A 71 7.64 -18.40 -1.06
C ILE A 71 6.74 -17.21 -0.79
N TYR A 72 5.44 -17.44 -0.59
CA TYR A 72 4.50 -16.37 -0.28
C TYR A 72 4.86 -15.66 1.03
N GLN A 73 5.13 -16.40 2.09
CA GLN A 73 5.43 -15.82 3.40
C GLN A 73 6.72 -15.01 3.35
N TYR A 74 7.78 -15.58 2.78
CA TYR A 74 9.07 -14.91 2.63
C TYR A 74 8.92 -13.59 1.88
N VAL A 75 8.46 -13.63 0.63
CA VAL A 75 8.36 -12.42 -0.20
C VAL A 75 7.41 -11.38 0.42
N ASN A 76 6.27 -11.81 0.98
CA ASN A 76 5.33 -10.88 1.60
C ASN A 76 5.88 -10.23 2.88
N SER A 77 6.66 -10.96 3.69
CA SER A 77 7.29 -10.41 4.91
C SER A 77 8.40 -9.42 4.57
N GLU A 78 9.27 -9.74 3.61
CA GLU A 78 10.34 -8.85 3.19
C GLU A 78 9.81 -7.54 2.60
N LEU A 79 8.84 -7.63 1.67
CA LEU A 79 8.19 -6.43 1.14
C LEU A 79 7.46 -5.62 2.22
N LYS A 80 6.96 -6.28 3.27
CA LYS A 80 6.37 -5.60 4.45
C LYS A 80 7.43 -4.90 5.26
N ALA A 81 8.56 -5.55 5.51
CA ALA A 81 9.66 -5.00 6.31
C ALA A 81 10.23 -3.73 5.67
N ILE A 82 10.53 -3.76 4.35
CA ILE A 82 10.94 -2.56 3.61
C ILE A 82 9.89 -1.44 3.73
N GLY A 83 8.61 -1.78 3.57
CA GLY A 83 7.53 -0.82 3.71
C GLY A 83 7.41 -0.22 5.11
N LEU A 84 7.71 -0.96 6.18
CA LEU A 84 7.71 -0.49 7.56
C LEU A 84 8.93 0.40 7.83
N GLU A 85 10.11 0.05 7.31
CA GLU A 85 11.33 0.86 7.43
C GLU A 85 11.14 2.28 6.89
N LEU A 86 10.35 2.41 5.82
CA LEU A 86 10.02 3.69 5.19
C LEU A 86 8.81 4.40 5.82
N SER A 87 8.17 3.84 6.89
CA SER A 87 6.89 4.40 7.36
C SER A 87 7.05 5.75 8.00
N LYS A 88 7.97 5.91 8.95
CA LYS A 88 8.13 7.16 9.69
C LYS A 88 8.43 8.34 8.75
N LYS A 89 9.31 8.13 7.74
CA LYS A 89 9.56 9.14 6.70
C LYS A 89 8.27 9.52 5.95
N ARG A 90 7.48 8.53 5.50
CA ARG A 90 6.23 8.82 4.80
C ARG A 90 5.15 9.41 5.69
N ASP A 91 5.11 9.06 6.95
CA ASP A 91 4.15 9.60 7.91
C ASP A 91 4.43 11.10 8.13
N LEU A 92 5.72 11.51 8.26
CA LEU A 92 6.14 12.91 8.29
C LEU A 92 5.81 13.65 6.98
N ASP A 93 6.13 13.04 5.83
CA ASP A 93 5.77 13.63 4.52
C ASP A 93 4.27 13.90 4.43
N THR A 94 3.45 12.95 4.88
CA THR A 94 1.99 13.07 4.83
C THR A 94 1.48 14.12 5.82
N LEU A 95 2.04 14.15 7.02
CA LEU A 95 1.68 15.13 8.04
C LEU A 95 1.94 16.56 7.53
N ILE A 96 3.15 16.84 7.07
CA ILE A 96 3.52 18.16 6.56
C ILE A 96 2.63 18.54 5.36
N GLU A 97 2.44 17.62 4.39
CA GLU A 97 1.58 17.83 3.22
C GLU A 97 0.14 18.23 3.61
N VAL A 98 -0.45 17.55 4.59
CA VAL A 98 -1.82 17.86 5.06
C VAL A 98 -1.86 19.19 5.82
N LEU A 99 -0.85 19.49 6.63
CA LEU A 99 -0.76 20.77 7.34
C LEU A 99 -0.61 21.94 6.38
N GLU A 100 0.25 21.82 5.35
CA GLU A 100 0.40 22.82 4.29
C GLU A 100 -0.90 23.06 3.51
N GLU A 101 -1.58 21.96 3.10
CA GLU A 101 -2.87 22.06 2.41
C GLU A 101 -3.95 22.74 3.27
N THR A 102 -3.94 22.48 4.58
CA THR A 102 -4.86 23.10 5.53
C THR A 102 -4.54 24.57 5.72
N ALA A 103 -3.27 24.90 5.88
CA ALA A 103 -2.81 26.27 6.04
C ALA A 103 -3.16 27.16 4.83
N ILE A 104 -3.04 26.63 3.61
CA ILE A 104 -3.44 27.34 2.38
C ILE A 104 -4.95 27.61 2.37
N LYS A 105 -5.77 26.70 2.88
CA LYS A 105 -7.23 26.85 2.89
C LYS A 105 -7.70 27.87 3.91
N GLU A 106 -7.05 27.91 5.08
CA GLU A 106 -7.45 28.76 6.21
C GLU A 106 -6.77 30.15 6.21
N GLY A 107 -5.84 30.41 5.29
CA GLY A 107 -5.26 31.73 4.99
C GLY A 107 -4.33 32.35 6.05
N GLU A 108 -4.44 31.97 7.32
CA GLU A 108 -3.70 32.56 8.45
C GLU A 108 -2.75 31.58 9.18
N LEU A 109 -2.89 30.28 8.93
CA LEU A 109 -2.22 29.24 9.74
C LEU A 109 -0.71 29.16 9.59
N LEU A 110 -0.13 29.53 8.45
CA LEU A 110 1.30 29.31 8.18
C LEU A 110 2.25 30.17 9.03
N SER A 111 1.89 31.44 9.25
CA SER A 111 2.76 32.35 10.01
C SER A 111 2.82 32.03 11.51
N ASN A 112 1.74 31.50 12.06
CA ASN A 112 1.61 31.22 13.50
C ASN A 112 2.26 29.90 13.92
N TYR A 113 2.57 29.00 12.95
CA TYR A 113 3.13 27.68 13.22
C TYR A 113 4.51 27.45 12.58
N ALA A 114 5.27 28.52 12.30
CA ALA A 114 6.59 28.44 11.66
C ALA A 114 7.55 27.51 12.42
N ASP A 115 7.58 27.58 13.75
CA ASP A 115 8.44 26.74 14.59
C ASP A 115 8.03 25.28 14.57
N LEU A 116 6.71 24.98 14.53
CA LEU A 116 6.19 23.63 14.38
C LEU A 116 6.57 23.04 13.03
N PHE A 117 6.41 23.79 11.94
CA PHE A 117 6.84 23.36 10.62
C PHE A 117 8.36 23.13 10.58
N GLY A 118 9.14 24.03 11.17
CA GLY A 118 10.60 23.91 11.29
C GLY A 118 11.00 22.63 12.04
N TYR A 119 10.32 22.31 13.14
CA TYR A 119 10.54 21.09 13.90
C TYR A 119 10.20 19.83 13.09
N LEU A 120 9.04 19.79 12.45
CA LEU A 120 8.63 18.64 11.64
C LEU A 120 9.55 18.43 10.43
N GLU A 121 9.97 19.51 9.76
CA GLU A 121 10.95 19.44 8.69
C GLU A 121 12.29 18.88 9.14
N LYS A 122 12.80 19.31 10.30
CA LYS A 122 14.03 18.77 10.88
C LYS A 122 13.92 17.27 11.15
N GLU A 123 12.78 16.80 11.69
CA GLU A 123 12.53 15.39 11.90
C GLU A 123 12.40 14.61 10.57
N ARG A 124 11.80 15.22 9.55
CA ARG A 124 11.68 14.67 8.20
C ARG A 124 13.06 14.46 7.55
N LEU A 125 13.95 15.43 7.68
CA LEU A 125 15.32 15.35 7.15
C LEU A 125 16.12 14.27 7.87
N LYS A 126 16.06 14.19 9.21
CA LYS A 126 16.68 13.11 9.99
C LYS A 126 16.24 11.72 9.53
N GLU A 127 14.95 11.56 9.26
CA GLU A 127 14.43 10.29 8.75
C GLU A 127 14.87 10.02 7.31
N ALA A 128 14.99 11.05 6.47
CA ALA A 128 15.53 10.89 5.12
C ALA A 128 16.99 10.42 5.14
N ASP A 129 17.82 11.01 6.01
CA ASP A 129 19.22 10.60 6.23
C ASP A 129 19.29 9.15 6.74
N ARG A 130 18.42 8.80 7.69
CA ARG A 130 18.37 7.45 8.25
C ARG A 130 18.05 6.40 7.18
N VAL A 131 16.95 6.60 6.41
CA VAL A 131 16.52 5.63 5.38
C VAL A 131 17.41 5.65 4.14
N GLY A 132 18.12 6.75 3.89
CA GLY A 132 19.11 6.90 2.83
C GLY A 132 20.53 6.42 3.20
N SER A 133 20.74 6.01 4.46
CA SER A 133 22.04 5.54 4.91
C SER A 133 22.52 4.30 4.15
N ASN A 134 23.85 4.19 3.98
CA ASN A 134 24.47 3.04 3.30
C ASN A 134 24.04 1.70 3.91
N ARG A 135 23.85 1.64 5.23
CA ARG A 135 23.39 0.45 5.95
C ARG A 135 22.00 0.00 5.45
N ILE A 136 21.04 0.91 5.40
CA ILE A 136 19.66 0.60 4.96
C ILE A 136 19.62 0.28 3.47
N ILE A 137 20.32 1.06 2.66
CA ILE A 137 20.41 0.85 1.21
C ILE A 137 21.00 -0.52 0.89
N SER A 138 22.14 -0.91 1.50
CA SER A 138 22.74 -2.23 1.29
C SER A 138 21.83 -3.39 1.74
N SER A 139 21.09 -3.21 2.83
CA SER A 139 20.08 -4.18 3.29
C SER A 139 18.95 -4.33 2.26
N PHE A 140 18.48 -3.24 1.67
CA PHE A 140 17.44 -3.27 0.64
C PHE A 140 17.95 -3.90 -0.65
N ASP A 141 19.16 -3.57 -1.10
CA ASP A 141 19.81 -4.17 -2.29
C ASP A 141 19.84 -5.70 -2.17
N LEU A 142 20.31 -6.22 -1.02
CA LEU A 142 20.35 -7.66 -0.75
C LEU A 142 18.95 -8.28 -0.73
N THR A 143 18.00 -7.61 -0.09
CA THR A 143 16.63 -8.10 0.05
C THR A 143 15.93 -8.16 -1.31
N PHE A 144 16.05 -7.13 -2.16
CA PHE A 144 15.46 -7.13 -3.50
C PHE A 144 16.05 -8.21 -4.39
N THR A 145 17.37 -8.43 -4.33
CA THR A 145 18.04 -9.52 -5.06
C THR A 145 17.46 -10.89 -4.66
N LYS A 146 17.31 -11.15 -3.35
CA LYS A 146 16.73 -12.41 -2.86
C LYS A 146 15.25 -12.56 -3.24
N ILE A 147 14.47 -11.49 -3.17
CA ILE A 147 13.07 -11.51 -3.61
C ILE A 147 12.98 -11.86 -5.10
N GLN A 148 13.82 -11.26 -5.94
CA GLN A 148 13.85 -11.54 -7.39
C GLN A 148 14.12 -13.02 -7.66
N GLN A 149 15.14 -13.60 -7.01
CA GLN A 149 15.48 -15.01 -7.11
C GLN A 149 14.30 -15.90 -6.67
N THR A 150 13.68 -15.59 -5.54
CA THR A 150 12.54 -16.34 -5.02
C THR A 150 11.31 -16.24 -5.92
N LEU A 151 11.05 -15.10 -6.55
CA LEU A 151 9.95 -14.93 -7.50
C LEU A 151 10.18 -15.70 -8.81
N ALA A 152 11.43 -15.95 -9.21
CA ALA A 152 11.75 -16.76 -10.38
C ALA A 152 11.34 -18.24 -10.18
N GLU A 153 11.37 -18.73 -8.94
CA GLU A 153 11.00 -20.10 -8.54
C GLU A 153 9.48 -20.29 -8.35
N LEU A 154 8.68 -19.28 -8.65
CA LEU A 154 7.25 -19.26 -8.34
C LEU A 154 6.50 -20.33 -9.14
N VAL A 155 5.83 -21.25 -8.44
CA VAL A 155 4.99 -22.32 -8.99
C VAL A 155 3.58 -22.19 -8.43
N PHE A 156 2.58 -22.56 -9.26
CA PHE A 156 1.16 -22.52 -8.87
C PHE A 156 0.64 -23.93 -8.63
N HIS A 157 0.04 -24.13 -7.46
CA HIS A 157 -0.61 -25.39 -7.07
C HIS A 157 -2.14 -25.19 -7.08
N LEU A 158 -2.79 -25.64 -8.15
CA LEU A 158 -4.23 -25.53 -8.30
C LEU A 158 -4.91 -26.77 -7.74
N ASP A 159 -5.90 -26.58 -6.85
CA ASP A 159 -6.82 -27.64 -6.45
C ASP A 159 -7.74 -27.98 -7.63
N THR A 160 -7.39 -29.05 -8.35
CA THR A 160 -8.09 -29.49 -9.58
C THR A 160 -9.49 -30.07 -9.31
N ASN A 161 -9.77 -30.50 -8.07
CA ASN A 161 -11.11 -30.93 -7.67
C ASN A 161 -12.08 -29.74 -7.58
N LYS A 162 -11.55 -28.56 -7.31
CA LYS A 162 -12.33 -27.34 -7.10
C LYS A 162 -12.36 -26.40 -8.30
N TYR A 163 -11.27 -26.37 -9.05
CA TYR A 163 -11.13 -25.47 -10.20
C TYR A 163 -10.52 -26.18 -11.40
N ILE A 164 -11.22 -26.19 -12.51
CA ILE A 164 -10.75 -26.82 -13.75
C ILE A 164 -9.53 -26.07 -14.31
N ARG A 165 -9.48 -24.73 -14.13
CA ARG A 165 -8.42 -23.86 -14.66
C ARG A 165 -8.06 -22.77 -13.67
N LEU A 166 -6.80 -22.34 -13.69
CA LEU A 166 -6.28 -21.24 -12.87
C LEU A 166 -7.05 -19.92 -13.13
N GLU A 167 -7.48 -19.67 -14.38
CA GLU A 167 -8.33 -18.53 -14.71
C GLU A 167 -9.66 -18.56 -13.93
N ASN A 168 -10.30 -19.72 -13.83
CA ASN A 168 -11.55 -19.91 -13.08
C ASN A 168 -11.34 -19.60 -11.58
N PHE A 169 -10.22 -20.06 -11.00
CA PHE A 169 -9.85 -19.70 -9.63
C PHE A 169 -9.71 -18.18 -9.46
N VAL A 170 -8.98 -17.51 -10.37
CA VAL A 170 -8.75 -16.06 -10.28
C VAL A 170 -10.08 -15.30 -10.36
N VAL A 171 -10.93 -15.62 -11.34
CA VAL A 171 -12.25 -14.97 -11.50
C VAL A 171 -13.16 -15.22 -10.31
N HIS A 172 -13.26 -16.49 -9.84
CA HIS A 172 -14.07 -16.83 -8.67
C HIS A 172 -13.62 -16.07 -7.42
N ARG A 173 -12.31 -16.10 -7.14
CA ARG A 173 -11.74 -15.44 -5.97
C ARG A 173 -11.95 -13.93 -6.03
N PHE A 174 -11.82 -13.34 -7.20
CA PHE A 174 -12.01 -11.92 -7.40
C PHE A 174 -13.46 -11.50 -7.09
N ASN A 175 -14.43 -12.22 -7.63
CA ASN A 175 -15.86 -12.01 -7.36
C ASN A 175 -16.18 -12.20 -5.86
N LYS A 176 -15.61 -13.24 -5.22
CA LYS A 176 -15.79 -13.49 -3.78
C LYS A 176 -15.26 -12.33 -2.93
N LYS A 177 -14.04 -11.85 -3.23
CA LYS A 177 -13.43 -10.71 -2.53
C LYS A 177 -14.24 -9.42 -2.71
N ALA A 178 -14.69 -9.14 -3.93
CA ALA A 178 -15.53 -7.98 -4.21
C ALA A 178 -16.89 -8.04 -3.50
N LYS A 179 -17.55 -9.21 -3.52
CA LYS A 179 -18.81 -9.42 -2.79
C LYS A 179 -18.66 -9.22 -1.29
N ASN A 180 -17.57 -9.75 -0.71
CA ASN A 180 -17.27 -9.59 0.71
C ASN A 180 -16.98 -8.13 1.07
N LEU A 181 -16.20 -7.42 0.26
CA LEU A 181 -15.93 -5.99 0.42
C LEU A 181 -17.23 -5.20 0.46
N LYS A 182 -18.12 -5.41 -0.51
CA LYS A 182 -19.42 -4.73 -0.58
C LYS A 182 -20.30 -5.06 0.63
N LYS A 183 -20.31 -6.32 1.10
CA LYS A 183 -21.06 -6.75 2.29
C LYS A 183 -20.53 -6.05 3.55
N LYS A 184 -19.21 -6.01 3.74
CA LYS A 184 -18.57 -5.32 4.85
C LYS A 184 -18.88 -3.81 4.82
N TYR A 185 -18.75 -3.17 3.66
CA TYR A 185 -19.02 -1.74 3.49
C TYR A 185 -20.46 -1.37 3.87
N LYS A 186 -21.46 -2.20 3.46
CA LYS A 186 -22.86 -1.96 3.83
C LYS A 186 -23.15 -2.08 5.33
N LYS A 187 -22.32 -2.85 6.05
CA LYS A 187 -22.47 -3.09 7.50
C LYS A 187 -21.58 -2.18 8.36
N ALA A 188 -20.66 -1.45 7.71
CA ALA A 188 -19.71 -0.64 8.43
C ALA A 188 -20.41 0.57 9.07
N THR A 189 -20.19 0.74 10.37
CA THR A 189 -20.52 1.95 11.09
C THR A 189 -19.40 2.94 10.85
N LYS A 190 -19.70 4.09 10.24
CA LYS A 190 -18.68 5.07 9.82
C LYS A 190 -17.97 5.76 11.00
N THR A 191 -18.44 5.56 12.23
CA THR A 191 -17.83 6.07 13.47
C THR A 191 -16.76 5.14 14.05
N ASP A 192 -16.74 3.87 13.64
CA ASP A 192 -15.74 2.89 14.07
C ASP A 192 -14.49 2.99 13.17
N TYR A 193 -13.47 3.69 13.68
CA TYR A 193 -12.24 3.96 12.94
C TYR A 193 -11.51 2.70 12.51
N ASP A 194 -11.32 1.72 13.39
CA ASP A 194 -10.56 0.51 13.09
C ASP A 194 -11.23 -0.30 11.99
N ASN A 195 -12.55 -0.42 12.04
CA ASN A 195 -13.33 -1.10 11.02
C ASN A 195 -13.29 -0.36 9.68
N VAL A 196 -13.40 0.96 9.69
CA VAL A 196 -13.27 1.83 8.50
C VAL A 196 -11.87 1.70 7.89
N HIS A 197 -10.82 1.72 8.71
CA HIS A 197 -9.44 1.59 8.26
C HIS A 197 -9.16 0.22 7.61
N GLU A 198 -9.59 -0.88 8.25
CA GLU A 198 -9.44 -2.22 7.67
C GLU A 198 -10.23 -2.37 6.37
N LEU A 199 -11.43 -1.80 6.30
CA LEU A 199 -12.26 -1.82 5.10
C LEU A 199 -11.61 -1.04 3.95
N ARG A 200 -10.99 0.12 4.24
CA ARG A 200 -10.20 0.90 3.27
C ARG A 200 -8.99 0.10 2.77
N LYS A 201 -8.29 -0.63 3.66
CA LYS A 201 -7.20 -1.55 3.26
C LYS A 201 -7.70 -2.66 2.34
N ASP A 202 -8.85 -3.27 2.65
CA ASP A 202 -9.45 -4.31 1.82
C ASP A 202 -9.86 -3.76 0.44
N ALA A 203 -10.41 -2.55 0.38
CA ALA A 203 -10.74 -1.88 -0.88
C ALA A 203 -9.49 -1.61 -1.74
N LYS A 204 -8.40 -1.12 -1.13
CA LYS A 204 -7.09 -0.96 -1.79
C LYS A 204 -6.57 -2.29 -2.35
N LYS A 205 -6.63 -3.39 -1.58
CA LYS A 205 -6.20 -4.73 -2.05
C LYS A 205 -7.00 -5.21 -3.26
N VAL A 206 -8.33 -5.08 -3.23
CA VAL A 206 -9.20 -5.46 -4.35
C VAL A 206 -8.91 -4.60 -5.58
N ARG A 207 -8.75 -3.30 -5.42
CA ARG A 207 -8.41 -2.37 -6.51
C ARG A 207 -7.05 -2.69 -7.14
N TYR A 208 -6.04 -2.98 -6.33
CA TYR A 208 -4.69 -3.33 -6.82
C TYR A 208 -4.69 -4.66 -7.57
N ALA A 209 -5.40 -5.67 -7.05
CA ALA A 209 -5.58 -6.94 -7.74
C ALA A 209 -6.30 -6.75 -9.10
N ALA A 210 -7.34 -5.90 -9.16
CA ALA A 210 -8.03 -5.58 -10.41
C ALA A 210 -7.11 -4.97 -11.46
N VAL A 211 -6.17 -4.13 -11.05
CA VAL A 211 -5.18 -3.52 -11.95
C VAL A 211 -4.11 -4.53 -12.37
N GLY A 212 -3.59 -5.31 -11.41
CA GLY A 212 -2.53 -6.28 -11.67
C GLY A 212 -2.95 -7.42 -12.61
N PHE A 213 -4.16 -7.93 -12.42
CA PHE A 213 -4.68 -9.03 -13.26
C PHE A 213 -5.43 -8.57 -14.51
N LYS A 214 -5.06 -7.42 -15.10
CA LYS A 214 -5.74 -6.86 -16.28
C LYS A 214 -5.78 -7.81 -17.49
N ASN A 215 -4.78 -8.68 -17.64
CA ASN A 215 -4.65 -9.61 -18.74
C ASN A 215 -5.25 -11.01 -18.44
N VAL A 216 -5.75 -11.22 -17.22
CA VAL A 216 -6.35 -12.48 -16.76
C VAL A 216 -7.86 -12.33 -16.54
N LEU A 217 -8.28 -11.20 -15.99
CA LEU A 217 -9.67 -10.93 -15.66
C LEU A 217 -10.45 -10.39 -16.86
N PRO A 218 -11.69 -10.85 -17.09
CA PRO A 218 -12.58 -10.26 -18.09
C PRO A 218 -12.78 -8.75 -17.86
N ASN A 219 -12.65 -7.96 -18.92
CA ASN A 219 -12.67 -6.49 -18.84
C ASN A 219 -13.91 -5.93 -18.15
N LYS A 220 -15.10 -6.48 -18.43
CA LYS A 220 -16.38 -6.05 -17.84
C LYS A 220 -16.37 -6.20 -16.30
N ILE A 221 -15.97 -7.38 -15.82
CA ILE A 221 -15.85 -7.69 -14.37
C ILE A 221 -14.82 -6.78 -13.72
N ARG A 222 -13.65 -6.70 -14.33
CA ARG A 222 -12.53 -5.91 -13.81
C ARG A 222 -12.87 -4.43 -13.66
N LYS A 223 -13.44 -3.81 -14.71
CA LYS A 223 -13.81 -2.38 -14.69
C LYS A 223 -14.85 -2.08 -13.61
N LYS A 224 -15.90 -2.92 -13.51
CA LYS A 224 -16.94 -2.78 -12.49
C LYS A 224 -16.38 -2.82 -11.08
N ILE A 225 -15.63 -3.87 -10.75
CA ILE A 225 -15.10 -4.07 -9.40
C ILE A 225 -14.05 -3.00 -9.04
N LYS A 226 -13.19 -2.60 -10.03
CA LYS A 226 -12.25 -1.49 -9.82
C LYS A 226 -12.97 -0.19 -9.45
N LYS A 227 -14.08 0.13 -10.13
CA LYS A 227 -14.90 1.33 -9.85
C LYS A 227 -15.53 1.26 -8.46
N GLU A 228 -16.14 0.12 -8.10
CA GLU A 228 -16.73 -0.08 -6.78
C GLU A 228 -15.68 0.02 -5.65
N ALA A 229 -14.53 -0.63 -5.81
CA ALA A 229 -13.47 -0.57 -4.81
C ALA A 229 -12.84 0.84 -4.69
N LYS A 230 -12.75 1.59 -5.80
CA LYS A 230 -12.31 2.99 -5.79
C LYS A 230 -13.30 3.85 -5.01
N TYR A 231 -14.59 3.73 -5.31
CA TYR A 231 -15.65 4.47 -4.60
C TYR A 231 -15.60 4.22 -3.09
N ILE A 232 -15.54 2.96 -2.65
CA ILE A 232 -15.44 2.63 -1.22
C ILE A 232 -14.18 3.23 -0.58
N GLN A 233 -13.05 3.21 -1.30
CA GLN A 233 -11.80 3.78 -0.79
C GLN A 233 -11.88 5.30 -0.63
N GLU A 234 -12.54 6.00 -1.56
CA GLU A 234 -12.71 7.46 -1.55
C GLU A 234 -13.72 7.89 -0.48
N ASP A 235 -14.88 7.23 -0.38
CA ASP A 235 -15.88 7.52 0.65
C ASP A 235 -15.36 7.35 2.09
N LEU A 236 -14.43 6.40 2.29
CA LEU A 236 -13.80 6.17 3.57
C LEU A 236 -12.49 6.98 3.77
N GLY A 237 -12.03 7.70 2.75
CA GLY A 237 -10.71 8.35 2.73
C GLY A 237 -10.59 9.49 3.72
N PHE A 238 -11.45 10.45 3.61
CA PHE A 238 -11.37 11.72 4.34
C PHE A 238 -11.26 11.54 5.87
N ARG A 239 -12.08 10.69 6.46
CA ARG A 239 -12.07 10.46 7.91
C ARG A 239 -10.83 9.76 8.44
N THR A 240 -10.25 8.84 7.64
CA THR A 240 -9.04 8.12 8.06
C THR A 240 -7.80 9.00 7.96
N ASP A 241 -7.79 9.98 7.08
CA ASP A 241 -6.62 10.84 6.88
C ASP A 241 -6.50 11.83 8.05
N TYR A 242 -7.58 12.45 8.52
CA TYR A 242 -7.58 13.31 9.72
C TYR A 242 -7.22 12.57 11.00
N PHE A 243 -7.75 11.36 11.20
CA PHE A 243 -7.40 10.58 12.38
C PHE A 243 -5.90 10.25 12.43
N VAL A 244 -5.29 9.90 11.30
CA VAL A 244 -3.84 9.68 11.22
C VAL A 244 -3.05 10.95 11.53
N VAL A 245 -3.50 12.10 11.05
CA VAL A 245 -2.88 13.41 11.34
C VAL A 245 -2.90 13.68 12.84
N ILE A 246 -4.06 13.50 13.50
CA ILE A 246 -4.20 13.69 14.95
C ILE A 246 -3.23 12.77 15.71
N GLN A 247 -3.18 11.47 15.38
CA GLN A 247 -2.26 10.54 16.02
C GLN A 247 -0.79 10.93 15.84
N LEU A 248 -0.40 11.40 14.67
CA LEU A 248 0.96 11.85 14.41
C LEU A 248 1.30 13.13 15.17
N LEU A 249 0.39 14.11 15.21
CA LEU A 249 0.55 15.32 16.00
C LEU A 249 0.70 14.98 17.51
N GLU A 250 -0.15 14.12 18.04
CA GLU A 250 -0.07 13.63 19.43
C GLU A 250 1.27 12.93 19.70
N GLN A 251 1.73 12.08 18.78
CA GLN A 251 3.02 11.39 18.91
C GLN A 251 4.22 12.35 18.90
N TYR A 252 4.23 13.34 18.01
CA TYR A 252 5.36 14.30 17.94
C TYR A 252 5.34 15.29 19.09
N SER A 253 4.17 15.73 19.56
CA SER A 253 4.05 16.63 20.72
C SER A 253 4.68 16.06 22.00
N GLN A 254 4.66 14.73 22.17
CA GLN A 254 5.28 14.06 23.32
C GLN A 254 6.81 14.17 23.36
N ASN A 255 7.43 14.39 22.21
CA ASN A 255 8.91 14.49 22.08
C ASN A 255 9.43 15.92 22.17
N VAL A 256 8.53 16.90 22.34
CA VAL A 256 8.88 18.32 22.43
C VAL A 256 8.93 18.76 23.90
N CYS A 257 9.95 19.55 24.27
CA CYS A 257 10.10 20.10 25.62
C CYS A 257 9.62 21.56 25.70
N GLU A 258 9.68 22.30 24.61
CA GLU A 258 9.34 23.73 24.52
C GLU A 258 7.83 23.95 24.65
N ILE A 259 7.41 24.82 25.58
CA ILE A 259 5.99 25.05 25.91
C ILE A 259 5.26 25.62 24.71
N GLU A 260 5.78 26.66 24.08
CA GLU A 260 5.14 27.33 22.92
C GLU A 260 4.91 26.36 21.76
N LEU A 261 5.88 25.46 21.52
CA LEU A 261 5.74 24.45 20.48
C LEU A 261 4.70 23.39 20.85
N LYS A 262 4.60 23.00 22.13
CA LYS A 262 3.53 22.10 22.61
C LYS A 262 2.15 22.72 22.46
N ASP A 263 2.01 24.00 22.73
CA ASP A 263 0.74 24.72 22.58
C ASP A 263 0.32 24.73 21.10
N SER A 264 1.24 24.98 20.16
CA SER A 264 0.98 24.87 18.72
C SER A 264 0.49 23.47 18.29
N PHE A 265 1.11 22.40 18.82
CA PHE A 265 0.61 21.04 18.58
C PHE A 265 -0.81 20.84 19.14
N THR A 266 -1.07 21.33 20.33
CA THR A 266 -2.39 21.19 21.00
C THR A 266 -3.47 21.92 20.23
N GLU A 267 -3.22 23.12 19.75
CA GLU A 267 -4.14 23.89 18.91
C GLU A 267 -4.50 23.15 17.62
N LEU A 268 -3.50 22.63 16.90
CA LEU A 268 -3.74 21.86 15.67
C LEU A 268 -4.48 20.57 15.93
N ILE A 269 -4.16 19.84 17.00
CA ILE A 269 -4.88 18.63 17.40
C ILE A 269 -6.36 18.96 17.63
N ASN A 270 -6.67 20.06 18.34
CA ASN A 270 -8.04 20.50 18.59
C ASN A 270 -8.74 20.90 17.29
N TYR A 271 -8.06 21.62 16.40
CA TYR A 271 -8.58 21.96 15.09
C TYR A 271 -9.02 20.72 14.30
N PHE A 272 -8.15 19.68 14.19
CA PHE A 272 -8.49 18.46 13.47
C PHE A 272 -9.52 17.56 14.17
N LYS A 273 -9.74 17.73 15.47
CA LYS A 273 -10.79 17.02 16.22
C LYS A 273 -12.18 17.63 16.03
N THR A 274 -12.23 18.93 15.75
CA THR A 274 -13.49 19.67 15.61
C THR A 274 -14.00 19.79 14.18
N ASN A 275 -13.13 19.64 13.19
CA ASN A 275 -13.45 19.68 11.75
C ASN A 275 -13.44 18.29 11.10
#